data_f2b64bdf0669613e222f22eb28b74224
#
_entry.id   f2b64bdf0669613e222f22eb28b74224
#
_cell.length_a   1.000
_cell.length_b   1.000
_cell.length_c   1.000
_cell.angle_alpha   90.00
_cell.angle_beta   90.00
_cell.angle_gamma   90.00
#
_symmetry.space_group_name_H-M   'P 1'
#
loop_
_entity.id
_entity.type
_entity.pdbx_description
1 polymer ?
#
loop_
_entity_poly.entity_id
_entity_poly.type
_entity_poly.pdbx_seq_one_letter_code
_entity_poly.pdbx_strand_id
1 'polypeptide(L)'
;MKNTKLPTTAKFTILRQLCNYIPNHLVPKLARETGVDEQARTYDEWSHIVTLSYAQLTHSIGLNDVCDALQLNSGPLSAIRGATPPSRNNLSHANKVRDPRMAEELFWAMYAHLGELSPRFVSGKAAKRFARKFKRTIHVVDSTTIQLVADCLDWAKHRRRKAAAKCHLRLDLQSFLPRFAIIDTARDADAKRAREVCAGIKDGEIVIFDKAYVDFDRIRVANPA
;
A
#
# COMPACT_ATOMS: atom_id res chain seq x y z
N MET A 1 -29.97 11.49 -10.02
CA MET A 1 -29.58 10.27 -9.31
C MET A 1 -29.32 10.61 -7.84
N LYS A 2 -30.12 10.10 -6.91
CA LYS A 2 -29.93 10.35 -5.45
C LYS A 2 -28.72 9.53 -5.00
N ASN A 3 -27.65 10.23 -4.57
CA ASN A 3 -26.51 9.61 -3.90
C ASN A 3 -27.01 9.01 -2.58
N THR A 4 -27.32 7.74 -2.55
CA THR A 4 -27.58 6.98 -1.32
C THR A 4 -26.23 6.88 -0.58
N LYS A 5 -26.00 7.81 0.35
CA LYS A 5 -24.87 7.70 1.29
C LYS A 5 -25.07 6.42 2.08
N LEU A 6 -24.20 5.43 1.88
CA LEU A 6 -24.15 4.24 2.76
C LEU A 6 -24.02 4.71 4.20
N PRO A 7 -24.76 4.10 5.14
CA PRO A 7 -24.69 4.48 6.55
C PRO A 7 -23.25 4.42 7.06
N THR A 8 -22.84 5.39 7.83
CA THR A 8 -21.47 5.51 8.39
C THR A 8 -21.08 4.26 9.19
N THR A 9 -22.04 3.60 9.83
CA THR A 9 -21.86 2.34 10.55
C THR A 9 -21.35 1.21 9.68
N ALA A 10 -21.75 1.13 8.40
CA ALA A 10 -21.28 0.10 7.47
C ALA A 10 -19.77 0.21 7.21
N LYS A 11 -19.24 1.43 7.10
CA LYS A 11 -17.80 1.67 6.87
C LYS A 11 -16.96 1.18 8.05
N PHE A 12 -17.37 1.45 9.29
CA PHE A 12 -16.66 0.98 10.48
C PHE A 12 -16.77 -0.54 10.66
N THR A 13 -17.87 -1.16 10.24
CA THR A 13 -18.01 -2.61 10.24
C THR A 13 -17.00 -3.25 9.28
N ILE A 14 -16.87 -2.72 8.06
CA ILE A 14 -15.91 -3.19 7.08
C ILE A 14 -14.48 -2.97 7.58
N LEU A 15 -14.16 -1.77 8.08
CA LEU A 15 -12.85 -1.45 8.63
C LEU A 15 -12.47 -2.43 9.75
N ARG A 16 -13.39 -2.70 10.70
CA ARG A 16 -13.17 -3.67 11.77
C ARG A 16 -12.90 -5.07 11.24
N GLN A 17 -13.66 -5.51 10.26
CA GLN A 17 -13.44 -6.81 9.63
C GLN A 17 -12.05 -6.91 9.00
N LEU A 18 -11.63 -5.90 8.26
CA LEU A 18 -10.29 -5.85 7.66
C LEU A 18 -9.19 -5.82 8.73
N CYS A 19 -9.33 -4.99 9.76
CA CYS A 19 -8.38 -4.92 10.86
C CYS A 19 -8.26 -6.23 11.64
N ASN A 20 -9.31 -7.05 11.70
CA ASN A 20 -9.29 -8.34 12.37
C ASN A 20 -8.39 -9.38 11.66
N TYR A 21 -8.12 -9.21 10.37
CA TYR A 21 -7.15 -10.07 9.68
C TYR A 21 -5.70 -9.77 10.06
N ILE A 22 -5.42 -8.60 10.62
CA ILE A 22 -4.07 -8.26 11.07
C ILE A 22 -3.83 -8.94 12.42
N PRO A 23 -2.82 -9.83 12.55
CA PRO A 23 -2.49 -10.45 13.83
C PRO A 23 -2.18 -9.41 14.93
N ASN A 24 -2.69 -9.63 16.13
CA ASN A 24 -2.60 -8.65 17.22
C ASN A 24 -1.15 -8.27 17.59
N HIS A 25 -0.23 -9.21 17.46
CA HIS A 25 1.18 -9.01 17.81
C HIS A 25 1.98 -8.29 16.73
N LEU A 26 1.46 -8.24 15.48
CA LEU A 26 2.25 -7.83 14.32
C LEU A 26 2.59 -6.33 14.35
N VAL A 27 1.57 -5.46 14.52
CA VAL A 27 1.80 -4.01 14.52
C VAL A 27 2.70 -3.57 15.67
N PRO A 28 2.48 -4.00 16.94
CA PRO A 28 3.41 -3.68 18.03
C PRO A 28 4.83 -4.23 17.83
N LYS A 29 4.98 -5.40 17.20
CA LYS A 29 6.28 -5.96 16.87
C LYS A 29 7.03 -5.05 15.90
N LEU A 30 6.41 -4.73 14.77
CA LEU A 30 7.01 -3.89 13.73
C LEU A 30 7.28 -2.46 14.22
N ALA A 31 6.42 -1.92 15.07
CA ALA A 31 6.63 -0.60 15.67
C ALA A 31 7.92 -0.56 16.52
N ARG A 32 8.17 -1.60 17.32
CA ARG A 32 9.44 -1.73 18.08
C ARG A 32 10.65 -1.91 17.17
N GLU A 33 10.55 -2.74 16.13
CA GLU A 33 11.64 -2.99 15.20
C GLU A 33 12.03 -1.74 14.38
N THR A 34 11.07 -0.82 14.15
CA THR A 34 11.29 0.43 13.42
C THR A 34 11.39 1.68 14.32
N GLY A 35 11.30 1.52 15.65
CA GLY A 35 11.37 2.63 16.61
C GLY A 35 10.15 3.56 16.58
N VAL A 36 9.04 3.15 15.97
CA VAL A 36 7.84 3.97 15.85
C VAL A 36 7.10 4.14 17.18
N ASP A 37 7.22 3.17 18.08
CA ASP A 37 6.58 3.16 19.39
C ASP A 37 7.26 4.09 20.42
N GLU A 38 8.53 4.43 20.24
CA GLU A 38 9.29 5.25 21.19
C GLU A 38 8.68 6.63 21.45
N GLN A 39 7.97 7.17 20.48
CA GLN A 39 7.34 8.50 20.54
C GLN A 39 5.81 8.48 20.65
N ALA A 40 5.21 7.29 20.77
CA ALA A 40 3.76 7.08 20.74
C ALA A 40 3.12 7.25 22.13
N ARG A 41 3.04 8.48 22.66
CA ARG A 41 2.48 8.73 24.00
C ARG A 41 0.95 8.66 24.06
N THR A 42 0.25 9.32 23.12
CA THR A 42 -1.22 9.49 23.14
C THR A 42 -1.91 8.97 21.90
N TYR A 43 -1.16 8.78 20.83
CA TYR A 43 -1.62 8.29 19.55
C TYR A 43 -0.70 7.16 19.08
N ASP A 44 -1.10 5.93 19.42
CA ASP A 44 -0.30 4.73 19.19
C ASP A 44 -0.18 4.35 17.71
N GLU A 45 0.68 3.40 17.43
CA GLU A 45 0.95 2.87 16.09
C GLU A 45 -0.26 2.14 15.53
N TRP A 46 -1.03 1.44 16.37
CA TRP A 46 -2.25 0.75 15.95
C TRP A 46 -3.32 1.74 15.49
N SER A 47 -3.59 2.76 16.29
CA SER A 47 -4.53 3.83 15.94
C SER A 47 -4.13 4.54 14.65
N HIS A 48 -2.81 4.69 14.40
CA HIS A 48 -2.32 5.27 13.15
C HIS A 48 -2.63 4.38 11.94
N ILE A 49 -2.35 3.08 12.01
CA ILE A 49 -2.67 2.13 10.93
C ILE A 49 -4.18 2.09 10.65
N VAL A 50 -5.00 2.05 11.70
CA VAL A 50 -6.47 2.08 11.56
C VAL A 50 -6.94 3.39 10.91
N THR A 51 -6.35 4.53 11.30
CA THR A 51 -6.67 5.84 10.72
C THR A 51 -6.32 5.90 9.23
N LEU A 52 -5.13 5.46 8.84
CA LEU A 52 -4.72 5.43 7.43
C LEU A 52 -5.60 4.49 6.60
N SER A 53 -5.94 3.32 7.16
CA SER A 53 -6.86 2.38 6.53
C SER A 53 -8.26 2.97 6.34
N TYR A 54 -8.78 3.69 7.35
CA TYR A 54 -10.04 4.42 7.24
C TYR A 54 -10.00 5.46 6.13
N ALA A 55 -8.94 6.27 6.07
CA ALA A 55 -8.78 7.30 5.05
C ALA A 55 -8.82 6.71 3.63
N GLN A 56 -8.14 5.59 3.40
CA GLN A 56 -8.15 4.88 2.12
C GLN A 56 -9.53 4.30 1.77
N LEU A 57 -10.19 3.64 2.70
CA LEU A 57 -11.52 3.06 2.49
C LEU A 57 -12.61 4.10 2.23
N THR A 58 -12.46 5.30 2.78
CA THR A 58 -13.43 6.39 2.62
C THR A 58 -13.09 7.35 1.51
N HIS A 59 -11.91 7.19 0.87
CA HIS A 59 -11.36 8.12 -0.09
C HIS A 59 -11.29 9.56 0.44
N SER A 60 -11.00 9.70 1.74
CA SER A 60 -10.87 11.00 2.39
C SER A 60 -9.54 11.65 1.97
N ILE A 61 -9.62 12.86 1.42
CA ILE A 61 -8.46 13.56 0.85
C ILE A 61 -7.78 14.43 1.90
N GLY A 62 -8.55 15.00 2.85
CA GLY A 62 -8.06 15.93 3.85
C GLY A 62 -7.78 15.29 5.21
N LEU A 63 -6.65 15.64 5.85
CA LEU A 63 -6.35 15.22 7.22
C LEU A 63 -7.45 15.64 8.20
N ASN A 64 -8.01 16.84 8.00
CA ASN A 64 -9.09 17.37 8.84
C ASN A 64 -10.34 16.49 8.73
N ASP A 65 -10.74 16.12 7.53
CA ASP A 65 -11.93 15.30 7.29
C ASP A 65 -11.81 13.94 7.96
N VAL A 66 -10.62 13.35 7.92
CA VAL A 66 -10.33 12.07 8.59
C VAL A 66 -10.42 12.22 10.11
N CYS A 67 -9.78 13.24 10.68
CA CYS A 67 -9.80 13.46 12.12
C CYS A 67 -11.22 13.73 12.63
N ASP A 68 -11.95 14.62 11.97
CA ASP A 68 -13.32 14.99 12.37
C ASP A 68 -14.27 13.78 12.27
N ALA A 69 -14.17 13.00 11.20
CA ALA A 69 -14.97 11.79 11.03
C ALA A 69 -14.67 10.72 12.09
N LEU A 70 -13.39 10.50 12.41
CA LEU A 70 -13.00 9.53 13.44
C LEU A 70 -13.37 10.00 14.84
N GLN A 71 -13.27 11.30 15.12
CA GLN A 71 -13.69 11.89 16.39
C GLN A 71 -15.20 11.71 16.61
N LEU A 72 -16.02 12.00 15.61
CA LEU A 72 -17.48 11.80 15.65
C LEU A 72 -17.88 10.33 15.83
N ASN A 73 -17.02 9.40 15.46
CA ASN A 73 -17.26 7.96 15.52
C ASN A 73 -16.29 7.26 16.50
N SER A 74 -15.89 7.93 17.57
CA SER A 74 -14.92 7.40 18.55
C SER A 74 -15.37 6.08 19.20
N GLY A 75 -16.67 5.88 19.44
CA GLY A 75 -17.23 4.61 19.95
C GLY A 75 -17.01 3.44 19.00
N PRO A 76 -17.52 3.48 17.76
CA PRO A 76 -17.24 2.46 16.75
C PRO A 76 -15.74 2.25 16.50
N LEU A 77 -14.91 3.30 16.55
CA LEU A 77 -13.47 3.22 16.37
C LEU A 77 -12.81 2.44 17.52
N SER A 78 -13.15 2.72 18.77
CA SER A 78 -12.60 2.03 19.94
C SER A 78 -12.92 0.53 19.96
N ALA A 79 -14.01 0.12 19.32
CA ALA A 79 -14.34 -1.30 19.12
C ALA A 79 -13.35 -2.02 18.18
N ILE A 80 -12.43 -1.28 17.51
CA ILE A 80 -11.35 -1.82 16.70
C ILE A 80 -10.09 -1.91 17.56
N ARG A 81 -10.09 -2.83 18.50
CA ARG A 81 -8.97 -3.09 19.42
C ARG A 81 -8.44 -1.84 20.13
N GLY A 82 -9.37 -1.01 20.64
CA GLY A 82 -9.01 0.18 21.41
C GLY A 82 -8.47 1.36 20.59
N ALA A 83 -8.59 1.33 19.25
CA ALA A 83 -8.11 2.44 18.42
C ALA A 83 -8.72 3.78 18.85
N THR A 84 -7.90 4.82 18.88
CA THR A 84 -8.27 6.18 19.31
C THR A 84 -8.24 7.16 18.15
N PRO A 85 -9.17 8.14 18.11
CA PRO A 85 -9.17 9.14 17.05
C PRO A 85 -7.99 10.10 17.23
N PRO A 86 -7.27 10.44 16.15
CA PRO A 86 -6.19 11.41 16.23
C PRO A 86 -6.72 12.86 16.34
N SER A 87 -5.94 13.70 17.00
CA SER A 87 -6.00 15.14 16.73
C SER A 87 -5.30 15.44 15.38
N ARG A 88 -5.61 16.59 14.77
CA ARG A 88 -4.95 17.03 13.53
C ARG A 88 -3.43 17.10 13.67
N ASN A 89 -2.97 17.63 14.81
CA ASN A 89 -1.55 17.74 15.10
C ASN A 89 -0.90 16.36 15.26
N ASN A 90 -1.54 15.43 15.98
CA ASN A 90 -1.01 14.09 16.19
C ASN A 90 -0.91 13.31 14.87
N LEU A 91 -1.93 13.39 14.01
CA LEU A 91 -1.89 12.70 12.72
C LEU A 91 -0.83 13.29 11.78
N SER A 92 -0.77 14.63 11.70
CA SER A 92 0.24 15.32 10.91
C SER A 92 1.66 15.00 11.39
N HIS A 93 1.88 15.02 12.71
CA HIS A 93 3.16 14.69 13.31
C HIS A 93 3.54 13.22 13.06
N ALA A 94 2.61 12.29 13.30
CA ALA A 94 2.84 10.86 13.06
C ALA A 94 3.22 10.58 11.60
N ASN A 95 2.52 11.19 10.64
CA ASN A 95 2.83 11.05 9.22
C ASN A 95 4.21 11.61 8.84
N LYS A 96 4.72 12.60 9.59
CA LYS A 96 6.01 13.23 9.33
C LYS A 96 7.18 12.47 9.91
N VAL A 97 7.03 11.92 11.13
CA VAL A 97 8.17 11.42 11.91
C VAL A 97 8.27 9.90 11.96
N ARG A 98 7.15 9.19 11.78
CA ARG A 98 7.16 7.72 11.85
C ARG A 98 7.84 7.11 10.63
N ASP A 99 8.67 6.12 10.87
CA ASP A 99 9.41 5.42 9.79
C ASP A 99 8.42 4.70 8.85
N PRO A 100 8.41 5.03 7.55
CA PRO A 100 7.54 4.39 6.58
C PRO A 100 7.82 2.89 6.39
N ARG A 101 9.01 2.40 6.78
CA ARG A 101 9.33 0.95 6.74
C ARG A 101 8.36 0.12 7.53
N MET A 102 7.80 0.65 8.62
CA MET A 102 6.77 -0.05 9.38
C MET A 102 5.56 -0.42 8.50
N ALA A 103 5.10 0.49 7.64
CA ALA A 103 3.97 0.24 6.74
C ALA A 103 4.34 -0.73 5.62
N GLU A 104 5.56 -0.63 5.09
CA GLU A 104 6.09 -1.55 4.08
C GLU A 104 6.21 -2.98 4.62
N GLU A 105 6.82 -3.15 5.77
CA GLU A 105 6.97 -4.45 6.43
C GLU A 105 5.62 -5.05 6.84
N LEU A 106 4.68 -4.21 7.29
CA LEU A 106 3.30 -4.64 7.55
C LEU A 106 2.63 -5.18 6.29
N PHE A 107 2.80 -4.49 5.17
CA PHE A 107 2.24 -4.95 3.90
C PHE A 107 2.79 -6.33 3.52
N TRP A 108 4.10 -6.55 3.56
CA TRP A 108 4.70 -7.84 3.21
C TRP A 108 4.39 -8.95 4.20
N ALA A 109 4.35 -8.64 5.50
CA ALA A 109 3.94 -9.59 6.52
C ALA A 109 2.47 -10.00 6.35
N MET A 110 1.58 -9.07 6.04
CA MET A 110 0.19 -9.37 5.74
C MET A 110 0.04 -10.18 4.45
N TYR A 111 0.84 -9.90 3.45
CA TYR A 111 0.88 -10.68 2.22
C TYR A 111 1.25 -12.15 2.50
N ALA A 112 2.30 -12.38 3.30
CA ALA A 112 2.71 -13.73 3.70
C ALA A 112 1.60 -14.43 4.51
N HIS A 113 1.04 -13.73 5.50
CA HIS A 113 -0.04 -14.24 6.34
C HIS A 113 -1.30 -14.60 5.52
N LEU A 114 -1.68 -13.77 4.56
CA LEU A 114 -2.77 -14.08 3.63
C LEU A 114 -2.48 -15.34 2.80
N GLY A 115 -1.22 -15.53 2.42
CA GLY A 115 -0.75 -16.73 1.72
C GLY A 115 -0.95 -18.01 2.53
N GLU A 116 -0.69 -17.95 3.83
CA GLU A 116 -0.91 -19.06 4.77
C GLU A 116 -2.40 -19.35 4.96
N LEU A 117 -3.21 -18.30 5.18
CA LEU A 117 -4.65 -18.43 5.35
C LEU A 117 -5.36 -18.94 4.09
N SER A 118 -4.89 -18.56 2.93
CA SER A 118 -5.52 -18.90 1.66
C SER A 118 -4.51 -19.26 0.56
N PRO A 119 -3.88 -20.46 0.65
CA PRO A 119 -2.88 -20.89 -0.35
C PRO A 119 -3.41 -20.93 -1.78
N ARG A 120 -4.72 -21.16 -1.94
CA ARG A 120 -5.36 -21.16 -3.27
C ARG A 120 -5.40 -19.79 -3.92
N PHE A 121 -5.52 -18.74 -3.11
CA PHE A 121 -5.52 -17.36 -3.57
C PHE A 121 -4.14 -16.97 -4.09
N VAL A 122 -3.10 -17.24 -3.32
CA VAL A 122 -1.70 -16.93 -3.69
C VAL A 122 -1.22 -17.78 -4.87
N SER A 123 -1.67 -19.03 -4.98
CA SER A 123 -1.29 -19.93 -6.07
C SER A 123 -2.00 -19.65 -7.41
N GLY A 124 -2.85 -18.65 -7.47
CA GLY A 124 -3.61 -18.29 -8.69
C GLY A 124 -4.64 -19.33 -9.14
N LYS A 125 -4.89 -20.37 -8.33
CA LYS A 125 -5.88 -21.42 -8.67
C LYS A 125 -7.32 -20.88 -8.73
N ALA A 126 -7.59 -19.71 -8.19
CA ALA A 126 -8.89 -19.03 -8.35
C ALA A 126 -9.09 -18.51 -9.79
N ALA A 127 -8.03 -18.15 -10.49
CA ALA A 127 -8.06 -17.67 -11.89
C ALA A 127 -8.02 -18.80 -12.92
N LYS A 128 -8.67 -19.90 -12.67
CA LYS A 128 -8.62 -21.17 -13.44
C LYS A 128 -8.77 -21.04 -14.96
N ARG A 129 -9.44 -19.99 -15.44
CA ARG A 129 -9.76 -19.84 -16.86
C ARG A 129 -8.58 -19.29 -17.65
N PHE A 130 -7.81 -18.38 -17.09
CA PHE A 130 -6.66 -17.76 -17.74
C PHE A 130 -5.41 -18.63 -17.60
N ALA A 131 -5.14 -19.15 -16.41
CA ALA A 131 -3.99 -19.99 -16.10
C ALA A 131 -3.93 -21.32 -16.92
N ARG A 132 -5.09 -21.82 -17.39
CA ARG A 132 -5.12 -23.03 -18.23
C ARG A 132 -4.50 -22.85 -19.62
N LYS A 133 -4.50 -21.62 -20.16
CA LYS A 133 -3.94 -21.34 -21.49
C LYS A 133 -2.43 -21.08 -21.45
N PHE A 134 -1.93 -20.59 -20.33
CA PHE A 134 -0.52 -20.23 -20.17
C PHE A 134 0.12 -21.06 -19.06
N LYS A 135 1.05 -21.91 -19.43
CA LYS A 135 1.83 -22.74 -18.49
C LYS A 135 2.91 -21.95 -17.74
N ARG A 136 3.14 -20.69 -18.15
CA ARG A 136 4.18 -19.82 -17.63
C ARG A 136 3.58 -18.76 -16.72
N THR A 137 4.30 -18.37 -15.69
CA THR A 137 3.94 -17.20 -14.86
C THR A 137 4.04 -15.94 -15.70
N ILE A 138 3.03 -15.08 -15.63
CA ILE A 138 2.99 -13.81 -16.33
C ILE A 138 2.95 -12.70 -15.28
N HIS A 139 3.92 -11.82 -15.38
CA HIS A 139 4.00 -10.60 -14.57
C HIS A 139 3.57 -9.40 -15.39
N VAL A 140 2.77 -8.52 -14.78
CA VAL A 140 2.43 -7.22 -15.35
C VAL A 140 3.08 -6.15 -14.50
N VAL A 141 3.81 -5.26 -15.15
CA VAL A 141 4.49 -4.13 -14.52
C VAL A 141 3.82 -2.84 -14.99
N ASP A 142 3.41 -2.04 -14.05
CA ASP A 142 2.83 -0.72 -14.31
C ASP A 142 3.25 0.28 -13.24
N SER A 143 3.13 1.57 -13.54
CA SER A 143 3.36 2.65 -12.60
C SER A 143 2.12 3.52 -12.44
N THR A 144 1.82 3.85 -11.21
CA THR A 144 0.73 4.77 -10.87
C THR A 144 1.29 6.01 -10.21
N THR A 145 0.94 7.19 -10.71
CA THR A 145 1.31 8.45 -10.07
C THR A 145 0.28 8.81 -9.02
N ILE A 146 0.74 8.89 -7.77
CA ILE A 146 -0.06 9.30 -6.62
C ILE A 146 0.18 10.78 -6.39
N GLN A 147 -0.86 11.60 -6.59
CA GLN A 147 -0.79 13.03 -6.27
C GLN A 147 -0.77 13.19 -4.75
N LEU A 148 0.21 13.93 -4.26
CA LEU A 148 0.34 14.28 -2.86
C LEU A 148 -0.06 15.73 -2.66
N VAL A 149 -0.55 16.04 -1.46
CA VAL A 149 -0.78 17.45 -1.08
C VAL A 149 0.56 18.17 -1.13
N ALA A 150 0.58 19.34 -1.77
CA ALA A 150 1.79 20.18 -1.81
C ALA A 150 2.33 20.37 -0.39
N ASP A 151 3.63 20.31 -0.20
CA ASP A 151 4.37 20.44 1.06
C ASP A 151 4.41 19.20 1.98
N CYS A 152 3.84 18.06 1.57
CA CYS A 152 3.91 16.86 2.42
C CYS A 152 5.31 16.26 2.54
N LEU A 153 6.13 16.32 1.48
CA LEU A 153 7.45 15.65 1.45
C LEU A 153 8.42 16.39 0.53
N ASP A 154 9.58 16.74 1.04
CA ASP A 154 10.61 17.45 0.26
C ASP A 154 11.15 16.65 -0.94
N TRP A 155 11.23 15.32 -0.81
CA TRP A 155 11.68 14.41 -1.88
C TRP A 155 10.66 14.24 -3.01
N ALA A 156 9.36 14.48 -2.73
CA ALA A 156 8.26 14.28 -3.68
C ALA A 156 7.89 15.54 -4.47
N LYS A 157 8.68 16.62 -4.40
CA LYS A 157 8.43 17.86 -5.14
C LYS A 157 8.43 17.59 -6.64
N HIS A 158 7.26 17.74 -7.27
CA HIS A 158 7.08 17.58 -8.71
C HIS A 158 6.44 18.84 -9.28
N ARG A 159 7.12 19.51 -10.23
CA ARG A 159 6.70 20.78 -10.85
C ARG A 159 6.30 21.88 -9.83
N ARG A 160 6.26 23.12 -10.25
CA ARG A 160 5.94 24.26 -9.38
C ARG A 160 4.69 23.98 -8.52
N ARG A 161 4.84 23.75 -7.21
CA ARG A 161 3.78 23.56 -6.20
C ARG A 161 2.98 22.25 -6.24
N LYS A 162 3.43 21.20 -6.91
CA LYS A 162 2.78 19.88 -6.84
C LYS A 162 3.77 18.84 -6.35
N ALA A 163 3.35 18.05 -5.36
CA ALA A 163 4.07 16.88 -4.94
C ALA A 163 3.41 15.62 -5.53
N ALA A 164 4.20 14.69 -6.00
CA ALA A 164 3.71 13.41 -6.48
C ALA A 164 4.72 12.30 -6.19
N ALA A 165 4.22 11.17 -5.77
CA ALA A 165 4.96 9.93 -5.69
C ALA A 165 4.56 9.02 -6.86
N LYS A 166 5.43 8.15 -7.28
CA LYS A 166 5.17 7.12 -8.27
C LYS A 166 5.28 5.76 -7.60
N CYS A 167 4.26 4.94 -7.72
CA CYS A 167 4.26 3.57 -7.26
C CYS A 167 4.46 2.67 -8.47
N HIS A 168 5.60 1.97 -8.54
CA HIS A 168 5.85 0.93 -9.51
C HIS A 168 5.43 -0.41 -8.91
N LEU A 169 4.57 -1.12 -9.60
CA LEU A 169 3.99 -2.35 -9.12
C LEU A 169 4.21 -3.47 -10.13
N ARG A 170 4.67 -4.63 -9.66
CA ARG A 170 4.67 -5.87 -10.43
C ARG A 170 3.62 -6.81 -9.86
N LEU A 171 2.63 -7.15 -10.68
CA LEU A 171 1.56 -8.08 -10.34
C LEU A 171 1.81 -9.43 -11.02
N ASP A 172 1.52 -10.50 -10.31
CA ASP A 172 1.34 -11.82 -10.90
C ASP A 172 -0.06 -11.88 -11.50
N LEU A 173 -0.16 -12.04 -12.81
CA LEU A 173 -1.43 -12.05 -13.53
C LEU A 173 -2.31 -13.25 -13.19
N GLN A 174 -1.75 -14.33 -12.64
CA GLN A 174 -2.50 -15.53 -12.27
C GLN A 174 -3.18 -15.37 -10.89
N SER A 175 -2.52 -14.70 -9.96
CA SER A 175 -3.04 -14.46 -8.61
C SER A 175 -3.61 -13.06 -8.41
N PHE A 176 -3.30 -12.12 -9.29
CA PHE A 176 -3.55 -10.67 -9.15
C PHE A 176 -2.92 -10.08 -7.89
N LEU A 177 -1.89 -10.73 -7.38
CA LEU A 177 -1.19 -10.28 -6.18
C LEU A 177 0.10 -9.55 -6.53
N PRO A 178 0.46 -8.51 -5.77
CA PRO A 178 1.73 -7.83 -5.92
C PRO A 178 2.88 -8.79 -5.59
N ARG A 179 3.88 -8.82 -6.46
CA ARG A 179 5.15 -9.53 -6.25
C ARG A 179 6.29 -8.59 -5.94
N PHE A 180 6.11 -7.33 -6.29
CA PHE A 180 7.08 -6.28 -6.09
C PHE A 180 6.38 -4.92 -6.10
N ALA A 181 6.81 -4.02 -5.23
CA ALA A 181 6.33 -2.64 -5.18
C ALA A 181 7.48 -1.71 -4.79
N ILE A 182 7.61 -0.58 -5.51
CA ILE A 182 8.51 0.52 -5.16
C ILE A 182 7.71 1.81 -5.15
N ILE A 183 7.94 2.63 -4.14
CA ILE A 183 7.44 4.01 -4.11
C ILE A 183 8.63 4.94 -4.32
N ASP A 184 8.55 5.78 -5.34
CA ASP A 184 9.60 6.69 -5.75
C ASP A 184 9.06 8.08 -6.06
N THR A 185 9.97 9.02 -6.30
CA THR A 185 9.62 10.36 -6.79
C THR A 185 9.03 10.28 -8.20
N ALA A 186 7.97 11.04 -8.46
CA ALA A 186 7.36 11.11 -9.79
C ALA A 186 8.23 11.82 -10.85
N ARG A 187 9.45 12.25 -10.50
CA ARG A 187 10.39 12.91 -11.41
C ARG A 187 11.13 11.92 -12.30
N ASP A 188 11.39 10.73 -11.78
CA ASP A 188 12.21 9.75 -12.48
C ASP A 188 11.44 9.03 -13.58
N ALA A 189 12.14 8.74 -14.67
CA ALA A 189 11.59 7.97 -15.77
C ALA A 189 11.43 6.50 -15.37
N ASP A 190 10.35 5.86 -15.80
CA ASP A 190 10.03 4.46 -15.49
C ASP A 190 11.15 3.49 -15.92
N ALA A 191 11.84 3.80 -17.01
CA ALA A 191 12.98 3.02 -17.51
C ALA A 191 14.12 2.87 -16.47
N LYS A 192 14.32 3.83 -15.58
CA LYS A 192 15.35 3.73 -14.53
C LYS A 192 15.05 2.60 -13.54
N ARG A 193 13.77 2.31 -13.29
CA ARG A 193 13.31 1.29 -12.34
C ARG A 193 13.06 -0.08 -12.98
N ALA A 194 13.10 -0.17 -14.31
CA ALA A 194 12.80 -1.41 -15.03
C ALA A 194 13.59 -2.61 -14.50
N ARG A 195 14.90 -2.45 -14.27
CA ARG A 195 15.77 -3.52 -13.78
C ARG A 195 15.38 -3.98 -12.37
N GLU A 196 15.08 -3.05 -11.49
CA GLU A 196 14.73 -3.31 -10.10
C GLU A 196 13.36 -3.97 -10.00
N VAL A 197 12.37 -3.46 -10.75
CA VAL A 197 11.01 -4.04 -10.80
C VAL A 197 11.02 -5.44 -11.39
N CYS A 198 11.97 -5.76 -12.28
CA CYS A 198 12.14 -7.08 -12.86
C CYS A 198 13.03 -8.02 -12.02
N ALA A 199 13.60 -7.55 -10.90
CA ALA A 199 14.44 -8.39 -10.06
C ALA A 199 13.71 -9.64 -9.56
N GLY A 200 14.41 -10.80 -9.58
CA GLY A 200 13.87 -12.07 -9.10
C GLY A 200 12.86 -12.75 -10.04
N ILE A 201 12.71 -12.27 -11.28
CA ILE A 201 12.00 -12.97 -12.34
C ILE A 201 12.86 -14.14 -12.80
N LYS A 202 12.24 -15.31 -12.96
CA LYS A 202 12.92 -16.56 -13.32
C LYS A 202 12.87 -16.81 -14.83
N ASP A 203 13.81 -17.61 -15.30
CA ASP A 203 13.82 -18.05 -16.69
C ASP A 203 12.50 -18.72 -17.09
N GLY A 204 12.00 -18.34 -18.25
CA GLY A 204 10.74 -18.86 -18.77
C GLY A 204 9.48 -18.14 -18.27
N GLU A 205 9.58 -17.22 -17.32
CA GLU A 205 8.48 -16.33 -16.95
C GLU A 205 8.32 -15.20 -17.98
N ILE A 206 7.13 -14.66 -18.10
CA ILE A 206 6.79 -13.60 -19.06
C ILE A 206 6.57 -12.31 -18.29
N VAL A 207 7.14 -11.22 -18.77
CA VAL A 207 6.90 -9.87 -18.22
C VAL A 207 6.24 -9.02 -19.28
N ILE A 208 5.17 -8.34 -18.88
CA ILE A 208 4.44 -7.36 -19.69
C ILE A 208 4.60 -6.01 -19.02
N PHE A 209 5.11 -5.02 -19.71
CA PHE A 209 5.23 -3.65 -19.21
C PHE A 209 4.92 -2.63 -20.30
N ASP A 210 4.57 -1.41 -19.87
CA ASP A 210 4.33 -0.30 -20.77
C ASP A 210 5.63 0.12 -21.48
N LYS A 211 5.48 0.72 -22.65
CA LYS A 211 6.58 1.28 -23.44
C LYS A 211 7.45 2.27 -22.65
N ALA A 212 6.91 2.92 -21.64
CA ALA A 212 7.65 3.83 -20.75
C ALA A 212 8.81 3.14 -19.99
N TYR A 213 8.74 1.82 -19.82
CA TYR A 213 9.83 1.02 -19.21
C TYR A 213 10.86 0.55 -20.20
N VAL A 214 10.63 0.71 -21.51
CA VAL A 214 11.53 0.23 -22.56
C VAL A 214 12.71 1.18 -22.71
N ASP A 215 13.87 0.69 -22.34
CA ASP A 215 15.18 1.29 -22.64
C ASP A 215 15.97 0.26 -23.42
N PHE A 216 16.15 0.50 -24.72
CA PHE A 216 16.78 -0.46 -25.63
C PHE A 216 18.23 -0.77 -25.24
N ASP A 217 18.95 0.17 -24.65
CA ASP A 217 20.32 -0.01 -24.21
C ASP A 217 20.41 -0.92 -22.96
N ARG A 218 19.37 -0.94 -22.14
CA ARG A 218 19.29 -1.74 -20.91
C ARG A 218 18.71 -3.15 -21.12
N ILE A 219 17.87 -3.33 -22.12
CA ILE A 219 17.29 -4.66 -22.46
C ILE A 219 18.37 -5.61 -23.00
N ARG A 220 19.37 -5.12 -23.71
CA ARG A 220 20.48 -5.93 -24.21
C ARG A 220 21.33 -6.58 -23.12
N VAL A 221 21.40 -6.01 -21.92
CA VAL A 221 22.18 -6.54 -20.79
C VAL A 221 21.47 -7.68 -20.05
N ALA A 222 20.16 -7.85 -20.24
CA ALA A 222 19.38 -8.90 -19.60
C ALA A 222 19.42 -10.25 -20.33
N ASN A 223 20.05 -10.31 -21.51
CA ASN A 223 20.19 -11.54 -22.28
C ASN A 223 21.66 -11.66 -22.76
N PRO A 224 22.61 -12.07 -21.90
CA PRO A 224 23.92 -12.48 -22.36
C PRO A 224 23.74 -13.77 -23.16
N ALA A 225 24.09 -13.73 -24.44
CA ALA A 225 24.12 -14.86 -25.34
C ALA A 225 25.08 -15.96 -24.85
#